data_19a50c33cd33077610840dc10058d230
#
_entry.id   19a50c33cd33077610840dc10058d230
#
_cell.length_a   1.000
_cell.length_b   1.000
_cell.length_c   1.000
_cell.angle_alpha   90.00
_cell.angle_beta   90.00
_cell.angle_gamma   90.00
#
_symmetry.space_group_name_H-M   'P 1'
#
loop_
_entity.id
_entity.type
_entity.pdbx_description
1 polymer ?
#
loop_
_entity_poly.entity_id
_entity_poly.type
_entity_poly.pdbx_seq_one_letter_code
_entity_poly.pdbx_strand_id
1 'polypeptide(L)'
;MRGVEDYLQQIKRLEEGGQRCTATVLAQNLGVSLPSASEMLKRLAEEGYLEREKDGAIHLTAYGRPLAHMVLRRHRLVERLLTDILGMPWHEVHREAHRLEHAISSRVEEHLAAALGFPEYCPHGHPICPVDRRELRPLGALQSGEQAAVAQISEISEELLAYLDQIGIRPGTVLTMVEAAPFEGPLTFEGEGGLMTVGREVAAHVRVCDPAQAGWINRRATGIAGRVGAVDPAPQATLPS
;
A
#
# COMPACT_ATOMS: atom_id res chain seq x y z
N MET A 1 -4.72 13.44 -18.57
CA MET A 1 -5.20 13.22 -17.19
C MET A 1 -4.35 12.20 -16.45
N ARG A 2 -3.96 11.06 -17.06
CA ARG A 2 -3.12 10.03 -16.40
C ARG A 2 -1.95 10.61 -15.57
N GLY A 3 -1.08 11.40 -16.19
CA GLY A 3 0.08 11.93 -15.47
C GLY A 3 -0.24 12.85 -14.29
N VAL A 4 -1.35 13.58 -14.29
CA VAL A 4 -1.79 14.42 -13.16
C VAL A 4 -2.22 13.54 -11.99
N GLU A 5 -3.05 12.54 -12.26
CA GLU A 5 -3.57 11.61 -11.26
C GLU A 5 -2.43 10.85 -10.56
N ASP A 6 -1.42 10.38 -11.32
CA ASP A 6 -0.26 9.67 -10.78
C ASP A 6 0.53 10.54 -9.77
N TYR A 7 0.76 11.82 -10.11
CA TYR A 7 1.46 12.73 -9.19
C TYR A 7 0.65 12.99 -7.93
N LEU A 8 -0.65 13.30 -8.06
CA LEU A 8 -1.51 13.57 -6.90
C LEU A 8 -1.63 12.35 -5.99
N GLN A 9 -1.77 11.16 -6.57
CA GLN A 9 -1.80 9.89 -5.86
C GLN A 9 -0.49 9.66 -5.10
N GLN A 10 0.65 9.85 -5.76
CA GLN A 10 1.95 9.64 -5.14
C GLN A 10 2.25 10.64 -4.01
N ILE A 11 1.88 11.92 -4.18
CA ILE A 11 1.97 12.91 -3.10
C ILE A 11 1.13 12.46 -1.90
N LYS A 12 -0.11 12.00 -2.14
CA LYS A 12 -1.01 11.52 -1.09
C LYS A 12 -0.44 10.30 -0.35
N ARG A 13 0.18 9.34 -1.06
CA ARG A 13 0.84 8.18 -0.45
C ARG A 13 1.99 8.59 0.46
N LEU A 14 2.83 9.53 0.03
CA LEU A 14 3.92 10.07 0.83
C LEU A 14 3.42 10.77 2.09
N GLU A 15 2.35 11.58 1.98
CA GLU A 15 1.72 12.23 3.13
C GLU A 15 1.17 11.20 4.14
N GLU A 16 0.49 10.15 3.68
CA GLU A 16 -0.04 9.08 4.53
C GLU A 16 1.09 8.29 5.23
N GLY A 17 2.21 8.11 4.54
CA GLY A 17 3.41 7.49 5.10
C GLY A 17 4.20 8.38 6.06
N GLY A 18 3.82 9.66 6.22
CA GLY A 18 4.59 10.64 6.99
C GLY A 18 5.94 10.97 6.35
N GLN A 19 6.10 10.72 5.06
CA GLN A 19 7.33 10.95 4.32
C GLN A 19 7.35 12.35 3.72
N ARG A 20 8.54 12.96 3.69
CA ARG A 20 8.70 14.26 3.07
C ARG A 20 8.58 14.14 1.55
N CYS A 21 7.58 14.80 0.97
CA CYS A 21 7.39 14.87 -0.46
C CYS A 21 8.25 15.97 -1.07
N THR A 22 9.12 15.63 -2.02
CA THR A 22 9.95 16.55 -2.78
C THR A 22 9.95 16.17 -4.27
N ALA A 23 10.37 17.08 -5.15
CA ALA A 23 10.48 16.79 -6.58
C ALA A 23 11.40 15.61 -6.88
N THR A 24 12.49 15.43 -6.12
CA THR A 24 13.43 14.32 -6.28
C THR A 24 12.77 13.00 -5.90
N VAL A 25 12.09 12.94 -4.76
CA VAL A 25 11.38 11.72 -4.30
C VAL A 25 10.27 11.33 -5.29
N LEU A 26 9.49 12.31 -5.77
CA LEU A 26 8.46 12.05 -6.78
C LEU A 26 9.03 11.57 -8.10
N ALA A 27 10.12 12.17 -8.57
CA ALA A 27 10.79 11.73 -9.81
C ALA A 27 11.27 10.27 -9.71
N GLN A 28 11.86 9.90 -8.58
CA GLN A 28 12.30 8.52 -8.31
C GLN A 28 11.13 7.55 -8.26
N ASN A 29 10.09 7.85 -7.48
CA ASN A 29 8.94 6.96 -7.30
C ASN A 29 8.10 6.78 -8.59
N LEU A 30 8.04 7.82 -9.43
CA LEU A 30 7.31 7.78 -10.71
C LEU A 30 8.17 7.31 -11.90
N GLY A 31 9.47 7.07 -11.68
CA GLY A 31 10.38 6.64 -12.75
C GLY A 31 10.57 7.67 -13.86
N VAL A 32 10.50 8.98 -13.54
CA VAL A 32 10.65 10.08 -14.48
C VAL A 32 11.89 10.92 -14.18
N SER A 33 12.34 11.71 -15.16
CA SER A 33 13.46 12.63 -14.92
C SER A 33 13.07 13.78 -13.99
N LEU A 34 14.03 14.26 -13.20
CA LEU A 34 13.79 15.40 -12.29
C LEU A 34 13.30 16.67 -13.02
N PRO A 35 13.83 17.04 -14.22
CA PRO A 35 13.26 18.13 -15.00
C PRO A 35 11.80 17.93 -15.36
N SER A 36 11.41 16.73 -15.84
CA SER A 36 10.01 16.42 -16.17
C SER A 36 9.11 16.47 -14.95
N ALA A 37 9.57 15.95 -13.81
CA ALA A 37 8.83 16.05 -12.55
C ALA A 37 8.65 17.51 -12.13
N SER A 38 9.71 18.32 -12.22
CA SER A 38 9.68 19.73 -11.83
C SER A 38 8.72 20.56 -12.69
N GLU A 39 8.65 20.30 -13.99
CA GLU A 39 7.73 20.95 -14.93
C GLU A 39 6.27 20.58 -14.61
N MET A 40 5.98 19.29 -14.42
CA MET A 40 4.65 18.84 -14.03
C MET A 40 4.22 19.43 -12.68
N LEU A 41 5.10 19.44 -11.69
CA LEU A 41 4.83 20.01 -10.37
C LEU A 41 4.58 21.52 -10.42
N LYS A 42 5.29 22.24 -11.31
CA LYS A 42 5.02 23.67 -11.55
C LYS A 42 3.61 23.86 -12.11
N ARG A 43 3.22 23.09 -13.12
CA ARG A 43 1.88 23.14 -13.70
C ARG A 43 0.79 22.82 -12.68
N LEU A 44 0.97 21.78 -11.88
CA LEU A 44 0.01 21.38 -10.84
C LEU A 44 -0.13 22.46 -9.75
N ALA A 45 0.95 23.18 -9.43
CA ALA A 45 0.88 24.33 -8.53
C ALA A 45 0.13 25.51 -9.14
N GLU A 46 0.36 25.83 -10.42
CA GLU A 46 -0.35 26.88 -11.16
C GLU A 46 -1.86 26.55 -11.30
N GLU A 47 -2.22 25.28 -11.47
CA GLU A 47 -3.59 24.78 -11.48
C GLU A 47 -4.22 24.66 -10.07
N GLY A 48 -3.45 24.94 -9.02
CA GLY A 48 -3.92 24.98 -7.62
C GLY A 48 -4.07 23.62 -6.93
N TYR A 49 -3.57 22.52 -7.49
CA TYR A 49 -3.66 21.20 -6.88
C TYR A 49 -2.68 20.97 -5.73
N LEU A 50 -1.52 21.63 -5.79
CA LEU A 50 -0.48 21.51 -4.77
C LEU A 50 0.15 22.86 -4.45
N GLU A 51 0.83 22.91 -3.32
CA GLU A 51 1.66 24.04 -2.90
C GLU A 51 3.07 23.56 -2.58
N ARG A 52 4.04 24.48 -2.74
CA ARG A 52 5.46 24.23 -2.48
C ARG A 52 5.94 25.15 -1.38
N GLU A 53 6.56 24.59 -0.38
CA GLU A 53 7.20 25.34 0.67
C GLU A 53 8.59 25.87 0.22
N LYS A 54 9.13 26.84 0.96
CA LYS A 54 10.44 27.45 0.67
C LYS A 54 11.59 26.44 0.75
N ASP A 55 11.45 25.41 1.56
CA ASP A 55 12.42 24.33 1.75
C ASP A 55 12.26 23.18 0.73
N GLY A 56 11.35 23.36 -0.25
CA GLY A 56 11.09 22.40 -1.32
C GLY A 56 10.10 21.28 -0.99
N ALA A 57 9.48 21.27 0.19
CA ALA A 57 8.39 20.37 0.52
C ALA A 57 7.16 20.66 -0.34
N ILE A 58 6.42 19.60 -0.69
CA ILE A 58 5.25 19.65 -1.56
C ILE A 58 4.07 19.06 -0.81
N HIS A 59 2.93 19.77 -0.83
CA HIS A 59 1.70 19.38 -0.17
C HIS A 59 0.50 19.54 -1.09
N LEU A 60 -0.50 18.66 -0.90
CA LEU A 60 -1.79 18.81 -1.58
C LEU A 60 -2.58 19.95 -0.96
N THR A 61 -3.12 20.82 -1.80
CA THR A 61 -4.09 21.84 -1.38
C THR A 61 -5.44 21.22 -1.01
N ALA A 62 -6.32 22.02 -0.42
CA ALA A 62 -7.71 21.63 -0.19
C ALA A 62 -8.45 21.27 -1.50
N TYR A 63 -8.03 21.83 -2.64
CA TYR A 63 -8.58 21.54 -3.96
C TYR A 63 -8.02 20.25 -4.57
N GLY A 64 -6.69 19.98 -4.41
CA GLY A 64 -6.05 18.77 -4.96
C GLY A 64 -6.33 17.50 -4.16
N ARG A 65 -6.54 17.63 -2.86
CA ARG A 65 -6.72 16.50 -1.93
C ARG A 65 -7.89 15.57 -2.27
N PRO A 66 -9.10 16.06 -2.63
CA PRO A 66 -10.21 15.20 -3.04
C PRO A 66 -9.91 14.37 -4.29
N LEU A 67 -9.25 14.95 -5.29
CA LEU A 67 -8.87 14.23 -6.51
C LEU A 67 -7.84 13.14 -6.22
N ALA A 68 -6.79 13.47 -5.47
CA ALA A 68 -5.78 12.49 -5.04
C ALA A 68 -6.41 11.33 -4.27
N HIS A 69 -7.35 11.65 -3.38
CA HIS A 69 -8.07 10.63 -2.61
C HIS A 69 -8.95 9.74 -3.49
N MET A 70 -9.65 10.31 -4.46
CA MET A 70 -10.50 9.54 -5.39
C MET A 70 -9.68 8.52 -6.19
N VAL A 71 -8.53 8.92 -6.74
CA VAL A 71 -7.66 8.01 -7.49
C VAL A 71 -7.12 6.92 -6.59
N LEU A 72 -6.62 7.28 -5.40
CA LEU A 72 -6.07 6.33 -4.45
C LEU A 72 -7.12 5.33 -3.93
N ARG A 73 -8.37 5.79 -3.75
CA ARG A 73 -9.49 4.92 -3.38
C ARG A 73 -9.79 3.89 -4.48
N ARG A 74 -9.82 4.30 -5.75
CA ARG A 74 -10.00 3.39 -6.90
C ARG A 74 -8.90 2.34 -6.93
N HIS A 75 -7.65 2.77 -6.80
CA HIS A 75 -6.49 1.89 -6.73
C HIS A 75 -6.70 0.79 -5.68
N ARG A 76 -6.97 1.17 -4.44
CA ARG A 76 -7.14 0.25 -3.30
C ARG A 76 -8.35 -0.68 -3.44
N LEU A 77 -9.44 -0.22 -4.08
CA LEU A 77 -10.56 -1.08 -4.42
C LEU A 77 -10.22 -2.10 -5.51
N VAL A 78 -9.42 -1.71 -6.50
CA VAL A 78 -8.94 -2.62 -7.54
C VAL A 78 -8.00 -3.67 -6.95
N GLU A 79 -7.09 -3.30 -6.04
CA GLU A 79 -6.25 -4.27 -5.33
C GLU A 79 -7.11 -5.32 -4.61
N ARG A 80 -8.20 -4.91 -3.94
CA ARG A 80 -9.16 -5.83 -3.30
C ARG A 80 -9.88 -6.72 -4.32
N LEU A 81 -10.30 -6.17 -5.47
CA LEU A 81 -10.88 -6.97 -6.56
C LEU A 81 -9.90 -8.06 -7.02
N LEU A 82 -8.67 -7.66 -7.31
CA LEU A 82 -7.63 -8.59 -7.80
C LEU A 82 -7.32 -9.67 -6.77
N THR A 83 -7.23 -9.32 -5.49
CA THR A 83 -6.89 -10.28 -4.43
C THR A 83 -8.08 -11.13 -4.03
N ASP A 84 -9.24 -10.52 -3.72
CA ASP A 84 -10.35 -11.23 -3.08
C ASP A 84 -11.23 -12.00 -4.07
N ILE A 85 -11.37 -11.48 -5.30
CA ILE A 85 -12.25 -12.06 -6.32
C ILE A 85 -11.46 -12.83 -7.36
N LEU A 86 -10.34 -12.28 -7.86
CA LEU A 86 -9.55 -12.93 -8.90
C LEU A 86 -8.45 -13.85 -8.33
N GLY A 87 -8.21 -13.82 -7.01
CA GLY A 87 -7.26 -14.71 -6.34
C GLY A 87 -5.79 -14.41 -6.65
N MET A 88 -5.47 -13.22 -7.13
CA MET A 88 -4.08 -12.82 -7.37
C MET A 88 -3.31 -12.70 -6.05
N PRO A 89 -2.02 -13.07 -6.03
CA PRO A 89 -1.17 -12.87 -4.86
C PRO A 89 -1.15 -11.38 -4.44
N TRP A 90 -1.31 -11.12 -3.14
CA TRP A 90 -1.42 -9.75 -2.62
C TRP A 90 -0.18 -8.88 -2.91
N HIS A 91 0.99 -9.49 -3.09
CA HIS A 91 2.24 -8.81 -3.40
C HIS A 91 2.40 -8.43 -4.88
N GLU A 92 1.54 -8.96 -5.78
CA GLU A 92 1.58 -8.67 -7.23
C GLU A 92 0.52 -7.66 -7.67
N VAL A 93 -0.52 -7.41 -6.86
CA VAL A 93 -1.71 -6.66 -7.29
C VAL A 93 -1.47 -5.17 -7.48
N HIS A 94 -0.46 -4.59 -6.83
CA HIS A 94 -0.20 -3.15 -6.85
C HIS A 94 0.01 -2.60 -8.27
N ARG A 95 0.87 -3.25 -9.05
CA ARG A 95 1.17 -2.87 -10.43
C ARG A 95 -0.04 -3.02 -11.36
N GLU A 96 -0.80 -4.09 -11.21
CA GLU A 96 -2.00 -4.30 -12.02
C GLU A 96 -3.13 -3.32 -11.63
N ALA A 97 -3.27 -3.00 -10.36
CA ALA A 97 -4.21 -1.99 -9.89
C ALA A 97 -3.90 -0.62 -10.49
N HIS A 98 -2.62 -0.23 -10.54
CA HIS A 98 -2.19 1.03 -11.18
C HIS A 98 -2.54 1.11 -12.67
N ARG A 99 -2.53 -0.02 -13.39
CA ARG A 99 -2.93 -0.07 -14.81
C ARG A 99 -4.44 0.10 -15.01
N LEU A 100 -5.24 -0.38 -14.06
CA LEU A 100 -6.70 -0.45 -14.16
C LEU A 100 -7.40 0.79 -13.58
N GLU A 101 -6.87 1.41 -12.54
CA GLU A 101 -7.53 2.49 -11.78
C GLU A 101 -8.03 3.65 -12.63
N HIS A 102 -7.26 4.02 -13.66
CA HIS A 102 -7.59 5.13 -14.56
C HIS A 102 -8.76 4.85 -15.52
N ALA A 103 -9.11 3.57 -15.72
CA ALA A 103 -10.22 3.14 -16.54
C ALA A 103 -11.55 3.03 -15.76
N ILE A 104 -11.48 3.13 -14.42
CA ILE A 104 -12.63 2.97 -13.55
C ILE A 104 -13.40 4.29 -13.42
N SER A 105 -14.64 4.32 -13.91
CA SER A 105 -15.53 5.44 -13.69
C SER A 105 -16.07 5.46 -12.27
N SER A 106 -16.56 6.63 -11.79
CA SER A 106 -17.18 6.73 -10.45
C SER A 106 -18.33 5.76 -10.26
N ARG A 107 -19.11 5.49 -11.33
CA ARG A 107 -20.20 4.52 -11.26
C ARG A 107 -19.68 3.09 -11.07
N VAL A 108 -18.62 2.70 -11.76
CA VAL A 108 -17.98 1.37 -11.57
C VAL A 108 -17.36 1.28 -10.18
N GLU A 109 -16.73 2.35 -9.69
CA GLU A 109 -16.16 2.43 -8.35
C GLU A 109 -17.19 2.15 -7.25
N GLU A 110 -18.38 2.77 -7.33
CA GLU A 110 -19.47 2.54 -6.37
C GLU A 110 -19.95 1.09 -6.37
N HIS A 111 -20.16 0.50 -7.56
CA HIS A 111 -20.56 -0.90 -7.68
C HIS A 111 -19.47 -1.85 -7.21
N LEU A 112 -18.21 -1.53 -7.49
CA LEU A 112 -17.07 -2.30 -7.02
C LEU A 112 -16.97 -2.29 -5.49
N ALA A 113 -17.10 -1.12 -4.86
CA ALA A 113 -17.11 -1.00 -3.41
C ALA A 113 -18.24 -1.84 -2.79
N ALA A 114 -19.45 -1.78 -3.37
CA ALA A 114 -20.60 -2.56 -2.91
C ALA A 114 -20.37 -4.06 -3.09
N ALA A 115 -19.87 -4.51 -4.26
CA ALA A 115 -19.58 -5.92 -4.53
C ALA A 115 -18.51 -6.49 -3.59
N LEU A 116 -17.56 -5.67 -3.16
CA LEU A 116 -16.53 -6.03 -2.18
C LEU A 116 -17.01 -5.91 -0.73
N GLY A 117 -18.25 -5.48 -0.47
CA GLY A 117 -18.80 -5.32 0.88
C GLY A 117 -18.23 -4.10 1.61
N PHE A 118 -17.89 -3.03 0.89
CA PHE A 118 -17.34 -1.77 1.43
C PHE A 118 -16.10 -2.00 2.30
N PRO A 119 -15.00 -2.53 1.75
CA PRO A 119 -13.80 -2.81 2.51
C PRO A 119 -13.20 -1.50 3.08
N GLU A 120 -12.71 -1.57 4.30
CA GLU A 120 -12.09 -0.42 4.97
C GLU A 120 -10.62 -0.24 4.56
N TYR A 121 -9.94 -1.35 4.22
CA TYR A 121 -8.50 -1.38 3.92
C TYR A 121 -8.21 -2.21 2.67
N CYS A 122 -7.13 -1.86 1.97
CA CYS A 122 -6.60 -2.65 0.86
C CYS A 122 -5.82 -3.90 1.35
N PRO A 123 -5.38 -4.82 0.48
CA PRO A 123 -4.61 -6.00 0.88
C PRO A 123 -3.30 -5.69 1.62
N HIS A 124 -2.69 -4.53 1.33
CA HIS A 124 -1.47 -4.05 2.00
C HIS A 124 -1.76 -3.33 3.33
N GLY A 125 -3.03 -3.21 3.72
CA GLY A 125 -3.46 -2.61 4.97
C GLY A 125 -3.64 -1.09 4.95
N HIS A 126 -3.57 -0.44 3.80
CA HIS A 126 -3.82 1.00 3.69
C HIS A 126 -5.33 1.30 3.68
N PRO A 127 -5.79 2.39 4.32
CA PRO A 127 -7.21 2.71 4.44
C PRO A 127 -7.80 3.12 3.08
N ILE A 128 -8.91 2.53 2.68
CA ILE A 128 -9.67 2.92 1.47
C ILE A 128 -10.44 4.22 1.72
N CYS A 129 -10.89 4.44 2.95
CA CYS A 129 -11.46 5.70 3.41
C CYS A 129 -10.36 6.69 3.82
N PRO A 130 -10.64 8.03 3.84
CA PRO A 130 -9.62 9.05 4.05
C PRO A 130 -8.96 9.05 5.43
N VAL A 131 -9.50 8.35 6.40
CA VAL A 131 -9.03 8.37 7.79
C VAL A 131 -8.70 6.95 8.25
N ASP A 132 -7.43 6.73 8.62
CA ASP A 132 -7.04 5.56 9.38
C ASP A 132 -7.32 5.82 10.87
N ARG A 133 -8.09 4.94 11.49
CA ARG A 133 -8.45 5.06 12.91
C ARG A 133 -7.53 4.24 13.81
N ARG A 134 -6.58 3.51 13.24
CA ARG A 134 -5.64 2.68 13.99
C ARG A 134 -4.47 3.55 14.50
N GLU A 135 -3.99 3.24 15.68
CA GLU A 135 -2.74 3.80 16.19
C GLU A 135 -1.57 2.99 15.64
N LEU A 136 -0.93 3.53 14.61
CA LEU A 136 0.15 2.85 13.90
C LEU A 136 1.52 3.28 14.41
N ARG A 137 2.40 2.29 14.62
CA ARG A 137 3.82 2.51 14.94
C ARG A 137 4.73 1.63 14.09
N PRO A 138 5.99 2.00 13.92
CA PRO A 138 6.94 1.14 13.18
C PRO A 138 7.12 -0.22 13.87
N LEU A 139 7.29 -1.30 13.10
CA LEU A 139 7.57 -2.63 13.62
C LEU A 139 8.82 -2.64 14.52
N GLY A 140 9.85 -1.90 14.14
CA GLY A 140 11.09 -1.77 14.90
C GLY A 140 10.97 -1.03 16.24
N ALA A 141 9.81 -0.44 16.56
CA ALA A 141 9.57 0.23 17.85
C ALA A 141 9.06 -0.73 18.93
N LEU A 142 8.78 -1.98 18.58
CA LEU A 142 8.36 -3.00 19.56
C LEU A 142 9.48 -3.34 20.53
N GLN A 143 9.11 -3.55 21.77
CA GLN A 143 10.02 -3.99 22.83
C GLN A 143 9.99 -5.52 22.97
N SER A 144 11.05 -6.10 23.52
CA SER A 144 11.12 -7.56 23.77
C SER A 144 9.93 -8.03 24.62
N GLY A 145 9.26 -9.09 24.16
CA GLY A 145 8.04 -9.65 24.72
C GLY A 145 6.74 -8.93 24.30
N GLU A 146 6.86 -7.82 23.58
CA GLU A 146 5.69 -7.07 23.13
C GLU A 146 5.06 -7.70 21.88
N GLN A 147 3.71 -7.76 21.86
CA GLN A 147 2.94 -8.32 20.77
C GLN A 147 2.22 -7.24 19.99
N ALA A 148 2.22 -7.33 18.67
CA ALA A 148 1.47 -6.43 17.80
C ALA A 148 1.03 -7.14 16.52
N ALA A 149 -0.02 -6.62 15.88
CA ALA A 149 -0.47 -7.08 14.57
C ALA A 149 0.11 -6.20 13.45
N VAL A 150 0.56 -6.82 12.38
CA VAL A 150 0.96 -6.11 11.16
C VAL A 150 -0.25 -5.40 10.60
N ALA A 151 -0.19 -4.09 10.53
CA ALA A 151 -1.31 -3.24 10.11
C ALA A 151 -1.16 -2.74 8.68
N GLN A 152 0.05 -2.30 8.31
CA GLN A 152 0.35 -1.77 6.97
C GLN A 152 1.75 -2.20 6.53
N ILE A 153 1.88 -2.42 5.23
CA ILE A 153 3.17 -2.68 4.56
C ILE A 153 3.31 -1.69 3.41
N SER A 154 4.50 -1.09 3.29
CA SER A 154 4.81 -0.13 2.22
C SER A 154 4.86 -0.82 0.86
N GLU A 155 4.21 -0.24 -0.14
CA GLU A 155 4.08 -0.76 -1.51
C GLU A 155 5.22 -0.27 -2.43
N ILE A 156 6.43 -0.07 -1.90
CA ILE A 156 7.55 0.53 -2.65
C ILE A 156 8.17 -0.41 -3.68
N SER A 157 8.14 -1.72 -3.46
CA SER A 157 8.61 -2.70 -4.44
C SER A 157 7.91 -4.05 -4.27
N GLU A 158 7.70 -4.75 -5.41
CA GLU A 158 7.15 -6.10 -5.43
C GLU A 158 8.10 -7.10 -4.75
N GLU A 159 9.41 -6.90 -4.88
CA GLU A 159 10.43 -7.76 -4.26
C GLU A 159 10.35 -7.70 -2.73
N LEU A 160 10.14 -6.50 -2.16
CA LEU A 160 9.93 -6.34 -0.72
C LEU A 160 8.66 -7.07 -0.26
N LEU A 161 7.55 -6.88 -0.99
CA LEU A 161 6.28 -7.53 -0.67
C LEU A 161 6.38 -9.06 -0.78
N ALA A 162 7.02 -9.58 -1.84
CA ALA A 162 7.26 -11.01 -2.04
C ALA A 162 8.15 -11.60 -0.95
N TYR A 163 9.22 -10.89 -0.56
CA TYR A 163 10.08 -11.30 0.55
C TYR A 163 9.31 -11.38 1.87
N LEU A 164 8.53 -10.35 2.19
CA LEU A 164 7.71 -10.33 3.41
C LEU A 164 6.66 -11.45 3.39
N ASP A 165 6.07 -11.73 2.23
CA ASP A 165 5.14 -12.83 2.02
C ASP A 165 5.80 -14.19 2.30
N GLN A 166 7.01 -14.39 1.77
CA GLN A 166 7.79 -15.62 1.94
C GLN A 166 8.11 -15.91 3.40
N ILE A 167 8.42 -14.88 4.20
CA ILE A 167 8.72 -15.04 5.63
C ILE A 167 7.47 -14.96 6.52
N GLY A 168 6.26 -14.87 5.93
CA GLY A 168 5.00 -14.88 6.66
C GLY A 168 4.60 -13.54 7.29
N ILE A 169 5.23 -12.42 6.90
CA ILE A 169 4.84 -11.08 7.35
C ILE A 169 3.82 -10.49 6.36
N ARG A 170 2.56 -10.53 6.74
CA ARG A 170 1.42 -10.00 5.96
C ARG A 170 0.53 -9.13 6.83
N PRO A 171 -0.27 -8.22 6.29
CA PRO A 171 -1.28 -7.55 7.08
C PRO A 171 -2.16 -8.56 7.82
N GLY A 172 -2.27 -8.40 9.14
CA GLY A 172 -2.98 -9.31 10.02
C GLY A 172 -2.13 -10.31 10.77
N THR A 173 -0.91 -10.56 10.35
CA THR A 173 0.01 -11.43 11.11
C THR A 173 0.28 -10.80 12.48
N VAL A 174 0.08 -11.58 13.53
CA VAL A 174 0.47 -11.19 14.90
C VAL A 174 1.91 -11.62 15.14
N LEU A 175 2.72 -10.67 15.56
CA LEU A 175 4.15 -10.86 15.82
C LEU A 175 4.47 -10.51 17.28
N THR A 176 5.32 -11.31 17.91
CA THR A 176 5.90 -11.02 19.22
C THR A 176 7.37 -10.68 19.02
N MET A 177 7.83 -9.53 19.49
CA MET A 177 9.25 -9.18 19.49
C MET A 177 10.00 -10.08 20.45
N VAL A 178 10.96 -10.83 19.94
CA VAL A 178 11.84 -11.69 20.76
C VAL A 178 13.11 -10.95 21.15
N GLU A 179 13.82 -10.42 20.15
CA GLU A 179 15.10 -9.76 20.36
C GLU A 179 15.34 -8.65 19.32
N ALA A 180 15.92 -7.56 19.79
CA ALA A 180 16.55 -6.55 18.96
C ALA A 180 18.07 -6.65 19.14
N ALA A 181 18.77 -7.15 18.14
CA ALA A 181 20.23 -7.30 18.22
C ALA A 181 20.90 -5.93 18.41
N PRO A 182 22.00 -5.85 19.20
CA PRO A 182 22.71 -4.60 19.44
C PRO A 182 23.37 -4.05 18.17
N PHE A 183 23.85 -2.81 18.25
CA PHE A 183 24.58 -2.12 17.15
C PHE A 183 23.78 -2.04 15.84
N GLU A 184 22.50 -1.65 15.92
CA GLU A 184 21.59 -1.60 14.77
C GLU A 184 21.44 -2.96 14.05
N GLY A 185 21.70 -4.07 14.76
CA GLY A 185 21.55 -5.42 14.24
C GLY A 185 20.08 -5.77 13.94
N PRO A 186 19.82 -6.95 13.36
CA PRO A 186 18.49 -7.37 12.96
C PRO A 186 17.52 -7.51 14.14
N LEU A 187 16.25 -7.60 13.81
CA LEU A 187 15.14 -7.80 14.73
C LEU A 187 14.60 -9.23 14.57
N THR A 188 14.40 -9.93 15.67
CA THR A 188 13.83 -11.28 15.67
C THR A 188 12.43 -11.25 16.28
N PHE A 189 11.50 -11.83 15.55
CA PHE A 189 10.10 -11.95 15.93
C PHE A 189 9.67 -13.40 15.94
N GLU A 190 8.66 -13.70 16.75
CA GLU A 190 7.93 -14.96 16.73
C GLU A 190 6.53 -14.71 16.16
N GLY A 191 6.12 -15.54 15.20
CA GLY A 191 4.79 -15.55 14.60
C GLY A 191 4.28 -16.97 14.42
N GLU A 192 3.13 -17.15 13.73
CA GLU A 192 2.53 -18.48 13.50
C GLU A 192 3.50 -19.46 12.80
N GLY A 193 4.39 -18.95 11.93
CA GLY A 193 5.41 -19.75 11.22
C GLY A 193 6.67 -20.04 12.01
N GLY A 194 6.77 -19.62 13.28
CA GLY A 194 7.96 -19.72 14.13
C GLY A 194 8.79 -18.44 14.16
N LEU A 195 10.09 -18.58 14.44
CA LEU A 195 11.01 -17.44 14.53
C LEU A 195 11.37 -16.92 13.14
N MET A 196 11.35 -15.61 13.00
CA MET A 196 11.77 -14.90 11.81
C MET A 196 12.68 -13.73 12.17
N THR A 197 13.70 -13.48 11.36
CA THR A 197 14.66 -12.40 11.59
C THR A 197 14.65 -11.47 10.38
N VAL A 198 14.48 -10.18 10.61
CA VAL A 198 14.43 -9.15 9.56
C VAL A 198 15.41 -8.02 9.86
N GLY A 199 16.02 -7.48 8.81
CA GLY A 199 16.84 -6.26 8.91
C GLY A 199 15.98 -5.05 9.26
N ARG A 200 16.58 -4.04 9.91
CA ARG A 200 15.88 -2.81 10.30
C ARG A 200 15.34 -2.03 9.11
N GLU A 201 16.03 -2.07 7.98
CA GLU A 201 15.59 -1.46 6.74
C GLU A 201 14.24 -2.04 6.28
N VAL A 202 14.11 -3.37 6.26
CA VAL A 202 12.85 -4.06 5.95
C VAL A 202 11.77 -3.76 6.99
N ALA A 203 12.13 -3.80 8.28
CA ALA A 203 11.20 -3.51 9.37
C ALA A 203 10.64 -2.07 9.32
N ALA A 204 11.39 -1.11 8.78
CA ALA A 204 10.95 0.26 8.60
C ALA A 204 9.77 0.40 7.63
N HIS A 205 9.56 -0.57 6.74
CA HIS A 205 8.43 -0.61 5.80
C HIS A 205 7.18 -1.29 6.37
N VAL A 206 7.23 -1.77 7.60
CA VAL A 206 6.12 -2.45 8.26
C VAL A 206 5.62 -1.61 9.44
N ARG A 207 4.34 -1.33 9.46
CA ARG A 207 3.65 -0.68 10.58
C ARG A 207 2.73 -1.66 11.28
N VAL A 208 2.67 -1.54 12.58
CA VAL A 208 1.89 -2.42 13.45
C VAL A 208 0.90 -1.63 14.29
N CYS A 209 -0.13 -2.31 14.78
CA CYS A 209 -1.11 -1.79 15.73
C CYS A 209 -1.37 -2.82 16.83
N ASP A 210 -2.19 -2.45 17.81
CA ASP A 210 -2.71 -3.38 18.82
C ASP A 210 -3.44 -4.54 18.10
N PRO A 211 -3.19 -5.81 18.45
CA PRO A 211 -3.91 -6.96 17.90
C PRO A 211 -5.44 -6.85 17.99
N ALA A 212 -5.98 -6.19 19.01
CA ALA A 212 -7.41 -5.94 19.16
C ALA A 212 -7.97 -5.03 18.04
N GLN A 213 -7.13 -4.19 17.44
CA GLN A 213 -7.49 -3.30 16.32
C GLN A 213 -7.36 -3.99 14.95
N ALA A 214 -6.87 -5.22 14.88
CA ALA A 214 -6.60 -5.95 13.65
C ALA A 214 -7.79 -6.77 13.10
N GLY A 215 -8.93 -6.78 13.77
CA GLY A 215 -10.10 -7.61 13.42
C GLY A 215 -10.73 -7.37 12.04
N TRP A 216 -10.31 -6.32 11.33
CA TRP A 216 -10.74 -6.00 9.96
C TRP A 216 -10.02 -6.84 8.88
N ILE A 217 -8.85 -7.39 9.19
CA ILE A 217 -7.95 -8.05 8.22
C ILE A 217 -8.54 -9.35 7.70
N ASN A 218 -9.27 -10.06 8.54
CA ASN A 218 -9.88 -11.36 8.21
C ASN A 218 -11.25 -11.24 7.51
N ARG A 219 -11.74 -10.04 7.23
CA ARG A 219 -12.97 -9.83 6.48
C ARG A 219 -12.68 -9.89 4.98
N ARG A 220 -12.57 -11.10 4.44
CA ARG A 220 -12.66 -11.29 2.98
C ARG A 220 -14.02 -10.79 2.51
N ALA A 221 -14.07 -10.21 1.31
CA ALA A 221 -15.33 -9.82 0.68
C ALA A 221 -16.28 -11.03 0.65
N THR A 222 -17.30 -11.02 1.50
CA THR A 222 -18.23 -12.15 1.66
C THR A 222 -19.27 -12.23 0.53
N GLY A 223 -19.21 -11.32 -0.47
CA GLY A 223 -20.29 -11.15 -1.45
C GLY A 223 -20.24 -12.04 -2.68
N ILE A 224 -19.07 -12.42 -3.21
CA ILE A 224 -18.96 -13.12 -4.52
C ILE A 224 -17.98 -14.29 -4.49
N ALA A 225 -17.10 -14.41 -3.52
CA ALA A 225 -16.04 -15.43 -3.45
C ALA A 225 -16.54 -16.90 -3.47
N GLY A 226 -17.84 -17.14 -3.37
CA GLY A 226 -18.46 -18.48 -3.49
C GLY A 226 -18.83 -18.90 -4.91
N ARG A 227 -18.65 -18.06 -5.93
CA ARG A 227 -19.11 -18.36 -7.31
C ARG A 227 -18.02 -18.41 -8.38
N VAL A 228 -16.80 -17.99 -8.08
CA VAL A 228 -15.68 -18.10 -9.03
C VAL A 228 -14.81 -19.26 -8.55
N GLY A 229 -14.90 -20.39 -9.23
CA GLY A 229 -13.99 -21.52 -9.01
C GLY A 229 -12.56 -21.08 -9.28
N ALA A 230 -11.61 -21.68 -8.55
CA ALA A 230 -10.19 -21.46 -8.78
C ALA A 230 -9.88 -21.57 -10.28
N VAL A 231 -9.36 -20.51 -10.87
CA VAL A 231 -8.83 -20.55 -12.22
C VAL A 231 -7.48 -21.25 -12.10
N ASP A 232 -7.37 -22.47 -12.61
CA ASP A 232 -6.10 -23.15 -12.74
C ASP A 232 -5.14 -22.26 -13.55
N PRO A 233 -3.89 -22.11 -13.12
CA PRO A 233 -2.93 -21.34 -13.89
C PRO A 233 -2.80 -21.95 -15.29
N ALA A 234 -2.98 -21.14 -16.33
CA ALA A 234 -2.86 -21.56 -17.71
C ALA A 234 -1.50 -22.26 -17.92
N PRO A 235 -1.46 -23.39 -18.65
CA PRO A 235 -0.20 -24.08 -18.93
C PRO A 235 0.74 -23.12 -19.66
N GLN A 236 1.98 -23.02 -19.17
CA GLN A 236 3.04 -22.24 -19.80
C GLN A 236 3.21 -22.74 -21.23
N ALA A 237 2.90 -21.90 -22.21
CA ALA A 237 3.16 -22.17 -23.60
C ALA A 237 4.68 -22.26 -23.81
N THR A 238 5.19 -23.48 -24.02
CA THR A 238 6.55 -23.71 -24.50
C THR A 238 6.63 -23.18 -25.91
N LEU A 239 7.42 -22.12 -26.11
CA LEU A 239 7.79 -21.64 -27.43
C LEU A 239 8.59 -22.75 -28.15
N PRO A 240 8.26 -23.10 -29.40
CA PRO A 240 9.06 -24.03 -30.16
C PRO A 240 10.39 -23.36 -30.59
N SER A 241 11.45 -24.17 -30.57
CA SER A 241 12.85 -23.88 -30.93
C SER A 241 13.02 -23.31 -32.34
#